data_9c3ed0e879a043417b2dbfd5bb858abe
#
_entry.id   9c3ed0e879a043417b2dbfd5bb858abe
#
_cell.length_a   1.000
_cell.length_b   1.000
_cell.length_c   1.000
_cell.angle_alpha   90.00
_cell.angle_beta   90.00
_cell.angle_gamma   90.00
#
_symmetry.space_group_name_H-M   'P 1'
#
loop_
_entity.id
_entity.type
_entity.pdbx_description
1 polymer ?
#
loop_
_entity_poly.entity_id
_entity_poly.type
_entity_poly.pdbx_seq_one_letter_code
_entity_poly.pdbx_strand_id
1 'polypeptide(L)'
;MKNLKNKYILYLISFFEGLVFYGAFATIYRLNRGIQLSDIFLLESIFVILMMVFELPWGIIGDKIGYRKTLIISFGLFLLSKIAFYYAHSFSIFLLEAVLGALAISGISGCDSAILYLSVENEESDKVFGRYNAFATAGFLISSLLSGFMVKISLDLLAFATIIAYVVVFILSFFLKEVKDTKHEKRESVYCSFKTAISNKKILVFVILLAIIGETTHSVCVFLNQPLYIKSGIDMKWFGVLTAFMQISTFIAVRAHNIKNKIGTKKIYIISIGVILITNIGLIFSHVSYITILLIFLMEGAFAVTQPITETIKNESIKSQNRATILSSYAMVANVISALCNGIISIAAKQSMTSALIIMVILNFIVFMLLLIWNIYKKRIKHEILKN
;
A
#
# COMPACT_ATOMS: atom_id res chain seq x y z
N MET A 1 19.26 -24.04 18.03
CA MET A 1 18.12 -24.71 17.36
C MET A 1 17.19 -23.63 16.89
N LYS A 2 17.09 -23.44 15.57
CA LYS A 2 16.18 -22.46 14.94
C LYS A 2 14.74 -22.86 15.18
N ASN A 3 13.87 -21.87 15.40
CA ASN A 3 12.51 -22.10 15.86
C ASN A 3 11.54 -22.24 14.70
N LEU A 4 11.64 -23.33 13.93
CA LEU A 4 10.81 -23.62 12.77
C LEU A 4 9.29 -23.45 13.02
N LYS A 5 8.83 -23.53 14.28
CA LYS A 5 7.44 -23.29 14.66
C LYS A 5 7.00 -21.85 14.37
N ASN A 6 7.87 -20.83 14.58
CA ASN A 6 7.52 -19.45 14.31
C ASN A 6 7.14 -19.22 12.83
N LYS A 7 7.85 -19.86 11.90
CA LYS A 7 7.57 -19.77 10.47
C LYS A 7 6.12 -20.15 10.14
N TYR A 8 5.66 -21.28 10.65
CA TYR A 8 4.30 -21.76 10.38
C TYR A 8 3.23 -20.93 11.07
N ILE A 9 3.52 -20.46 12.30
CA ILE A 9 2.61 -19.56 13.02
C ILE A 9 2.47 -18.23 12.26
N LEU A 10 3.57 -17.66 11.77
CA LEU A 10 3.54 -16.43 10.98
C LEU A 10 2.82 -16.61 9.64
N TYR A 11 2.92 -17.77 8.98
CA TYR A 11 2.12 -18.06 7.78
C TYR A 11 0.61 -18.07 8.08
N LEU A 12 0.20 -18.68 9.20
CA LEU A 12 -1.20 -18.67 9.63
C LEU A 12 -1.64 -17.26 10.00
N ILE A 13 -0.82 -16.51 10.75
CA ILE A 13 -1.10 -15.10 11.08
C ILE A 13 -1.30 -14.30 9.79
N SER A 14 -0.38 -14.37 8.84
CA SER A 14 -0.45 -13.67 7.57
C SER A 14 -1.71 -14.03 6.77
N PHE A 15 -2.11 -15.30 6.78
CA PHE A 15 -3.35 -15.74 6.15
C PHE A 15 -4.60 -15.12 6.81
N PHE A 16 -4.68 -15.16 8.14
CA PHE A 16 -5.82 -14.60 8.86
C PHE A 16 -5.84 -13.06 8.82
N GLU A 17 -4.68 -12.39 8.81
CA GLU A 17 -4.58 -10.94 8.55
C GLU A 17 -5.12 -10.56 7.17
N GLY A 18 -4.89 -11.42 6.18
CA GLY A 18 -5.46 -11.27 4.84
C GLY A 18 -7.00 -11.38 4.80
N LEU A 19 -7.64 -12.05 5.78
CA LEU A 19 -9.09 -12.22 5.82
C LEU A 19 -9.82 -10.92 6.21
N VAL A 20 -9.68 -9.88 5.40
CA VAL A 20 -10.38 -8.59 5.56
C VAL A 20 -11.66 -8.62 4.71
N PHE A 21 -12.72 -9.22 5.24
CA PHE A 21 -13.98 -9.42 4.51
C PHE A 21 -14.64 -8.11 4.07
N TYR A 22 -14.51 -7.04 4.84
CA TYR A 22 -15.03 -5.72 4.44
C TYR A 22 -14.14 -4.98 3.44
N GLY A 23 -12.95 -5.49 3.09
CA GLY A 23 -11.98 -4.79 2.24
C GLY A 23 -12.57 -4.30 0.91
N ALA A 24 -13.33 -5.15 0.23
CA ALA A 24 -14.02 -4.81 -1.00
C ALA A 24 -15.22 -3.83 -0.81
N PHE A 25 -15.57 -3.47 0.42
CA PHE A 25 -16.74 -2.68 0.79
C PHE A 25 -16.42 -1.54 1.76
N ALA A 26 -15.14 -1.33 2.10
CA ALA A 26 -14.72 -0.41 3.16
C ALA A 26 -15.21 1.02 2.97
N THR A 27 -15.18 1.53 1.74
CA THR A 27 -15.68 2.87 1.41
C THR A 27 -17.19 2.94 1.57
N ILE A 28 -17.93 1.99 1.00
CA ILE A 28 -19.40 1.96 1.10
C ILE A 28 -19.85 1.77 2.55
N TYR A 29 -19.16 0.92 3.31
CA TYR A 29 -19.42 0.77 4.74
C TYR A 29 -19.32 2.10 5.49
N ARG A 30 -18.22 2.84 5.28
CA ARG A 30 -18.02 4.17 5.89
C ARG A 30 -19.06 5.19 5.45
N LEU A 31 -19.38 5.25 4.14
CA LEU A 31 -20.42 6.15 3.61
C LEU A 31 -21.79 5.84 4.22
N ASN A 32 -22.18 4.58 4.36
CA ASN A 32 -23.44 4.16 4.99
C ASN A 32 -23.50 4.47 6.49
N ARG A 33 -22.35 4.69 7.12
CA ARG A 33 -22.21 5.11 8.53
C ARG A 33 -22.11 6.64 8.70
N GLY A 34 -22.44 7.42 7.66
CA GLY A 34 -22.52 8.88 7.70
C GLY A 34 -21.21 9.61 7.49
N ILE A 35 -20.14 8.90 7.12
CA ILE A 35 -18.84 9.51 6.76
C ILE A 35 -18.90 10.00 5.32
N GLN A 36 -18.39 11.21 5.07
CA GLN A 36 -18.28 11.73 3.72
C GLN A 36 -17.05 11.16 3.01
N LEU A 37 -17.06 11.20 1.67
CA LEU A 37 -15.93 10.75 0.87
C LEU A 37 -14.65 11.53 1.19
N SER A 38 -14.78 12.82 1.46
CA SER A 38 -13.68 13.69 1.91
C SER A 38 -13.04 13.22 3.21
N ASP A 39 -13.86 12.72 4.14
CA ASP A 39 -13.37 12.26 5.44
C ASP A 39 -12.55 10.97 5.30
N ILE A 40 -12.89 10.12 4.33
CA ILE A 40 -12.11 8.90 4.04
C ILE A 40 -10.69 9.26 3.61
N PHE A 41 -10.53 10.23 2.70
CA PHE A 41 -9.19 10.71 2.30
C PHE A 41 -8.45 11.43 3.42
N LEU A 42 -9.17 12.17 4.28
CA LEU A 42 -8.57 12.81 5.44
C LEU A 42 -8.07 11.77 6.45
N LEU A 43 -8.85 10.74 6.73
CA LEU A 43 -8.47 9.63 7.61
C LEU A 43 -7.23 8.91 7.07
N GLU A 44 -7.16 8.66 5.76
CA GLU A 44 -5.99 8.06 5.12
C GLU A 44 -4.75 8.96 5.24
N SER A 45 -4.90 10.27 5.00
CA SER A 45 -3.80 11.22 5.21
C SER A 45 -3.26 11.17 6.63
N ILE A 46 -4.15 11.17 7.64
CA ILE A 46 -3.78 11.08 9.06
C ILE A 46 -3.13 9.72 9.36
N PHE A 47 -3.70 8.63 8.84
CA PHE A 47 -3.19 7.29 9.03
C PHE A 47 -1.74 7.12 8.54
N VAL A 48 -1.43 7.59 7.34
CA VAL A 48 -0.08 7.53 6.76
C VAL A 48 0.92 8.37 7.58
N ILE A 49 0.52 9.57 8.04
CA ILE A 49 1.36 10.41 8.91
C ILE A 49 1.63 9.70 10.23
N LEU A 50 0.61 9.13 10.85
CA LEU A 50 0.75 8.42 12.13
C LEU A 50 1.62 7.18 12.00
N MET A 51 1.48 6.40 10.93
CA MET A 51 2.38 5.27 10.66
C MET A 51 3.85 5.72 10.64
N MET A 52 4.15 6.80 9.93
CA MET A 52 5.51 7.34 9.85
C MET A 52 6.02 7.81 11.23
N VAL A 53 5.18 8.48 12.01
CA VAL A 53 5.54 8.98 13.34
C VAL A 53 5.78 7.84 14.33
N PHE A 54 4.98 6.77 14.27
CA PHE A 54 5.08 5.66 15.20
C PHE A 54 6.15 4.62 14.81
N GLU A 55 6.65 4.60 13.60
CA GLU A 55 7.68 3.65 13.15
C GLU A 55 8.95 3.70 14.00
N LEU A 56 9.46 4.91 14.31
CA LEU A 56 10.66 5.07 15.16
C LEU A 56 10.43 4.65 16.62
N PRO A 57 9.37 5.10 17.32
CA PRO A 57 9.07 4.64 18.67
C PRO A 57 8.93 3.11 18.77
N TRP A 58 8.24 2.49 17.82
CA TRP A 58 8.07 1.04 17.82
C TRP A 58 9.38 0.27 17.56
N GLY A 59 10.27 0.79 16.72
CA GLY A 59 11.60 0.21 16.56
C GLY A 59 12.38 0.19 17.87
N ILE A 60 12.34 1.28 18.65
CA ILE A 60 12.99 1.36 19.98
C ILE A 60 12.30 0.43 20.99
N ILE A 61 10.98 0.36 20.97
CA ILE A 61 10.20 -0.53 21.86
C ILE A 61 10.53 -1.99 21.54
N GLY A 62 10.52 -2.38 20.26
CA GLY A 62 10.83 -3.73 19.81
C GLY A 62 12.22 -4.21 20.25
N ASP A 63 13.22 -3.33 20.15
CA ASP A 63 14.57 -3.62 20.60
C ASP A 63 14.65 -3.82 22.14
N LYS A 64 13.82 -3.12 22.92
CA LYS A 64 13.82 -3.17 24.39
C LYS A 64 13.02 -4.33 24.97
N ILE A 65 11.79 -4.53 24.49
CA ILE A 65 10.87 -5.54 25.08
C ILE A 65 10.88 -6.88 24.35
N GLY A 66 11.52 -6.92 23.15
CA GLY A 66 11.61 -8.09 22.26
C GLY A 66 10.51 -8.12 21.20
N TYR A 67 10.82 -8.77 20.08
CA TYR A 67 9.94 -8.80 18.90
C TYR A 67 8.60 -9.51 19.18
N ARG A 68 8.61 -10.60 19.92
CA ARG A 68 7.39 -11.35 20.29
C ARG A 68 6.40 -10.50 21.05
N LYS A 69 6.87 -9.80 22.11
CA LYS A 69 5.97 -8.97 22.93
C LYS A 69 5.42 -7.80 22.12
N THR A 70 6.26 -7.20 21.29
CA THR A 70 5.86 -6.13 20.38
C THR A 70 4.73 -6.60 19.45
N LEU A 71 4.87 -7.78 18.82
CA LEU A 71 3.83 -8.34 17.95
C LEU A 71 2.52 -8.63 18.69
N ILE A 72 2.59 -9.18 19.91
CA ILE A 72 1.38 -9.43 20.72
C ILE A 72 0.62 -8.13 20.99
N ILE A 73 1.33 -7.06 21.40
CA ILE A 73 0.71 -5.75 21.65
C ILE A 73 0.14 -5.19 20.34
N SER A 74 0.89 -5.25 19.26
CA SER A 74 0.47 -4.72 17.96
C SER A 74 -0.74 -5.45 17.38
N PHE A 75 -0.80 -6.78 17.45
CA PHE A 75 -1.98 -7.53 17.04
C PHE A 75 -3.19 -7.28 17.94
N GLY A 76 -2.98 -7.04 19.23
CA GLY A 76 -4.04 -6.59 20.14
C GLY A 76 -4.60 -5.22 19.73
N LEU A 77 -3.74 -4.24 19.41
CA LEU A 77 -4.15 -2.93 18.91
C LEU A 77 -4.87 -3.06 17.55
N PHE A 78 -4.43 -3.98 16.69
CA PHE A 78 -5.07 -4.19 15.39
C PHE A 78 -6.47 -4.80 15.56
N LEU A 79 -6.64 -5.76 16.48
CA LEU A 79 -7.97 -6.26 16.83
C LEU A 79 -8.89 -5.14 17.34
N LEU A 80 -8.38 -4.28 18.25
CA LEU A 80 -9.13 -3.13 18.76
C LEU A 80 -9.51 -2.15 17.63
N SER A 81 -8.63 -1.94 16.64
CA SER A 81 -8.95 -1.17 15.43
C SER A 81 -10.13 -1.78 14.66
N LYS A 82 -10.17 -3.12 14.47
CA LYS A 82 -11.30 -3.78 13.79
C LYS A 82 -12.60 -3.69 14.57
N ILE A 83 -12.52 -3.77 15.89
CA ILE A 83 -13.67 -3.56 16.78
C ILE A 83 -14.15 -2.10 16.67
N ALA A 84 -13.24 -1.12 16.72
CA ALA A 84 -13.58 0.28 16.53
C ALA A 84 -14.25 0.52 15.16
N PHE A 85 -13.75 -0.08 14.07
CA PHE A 85 -14.36 0.00 12.74
C PHE A 85 -15.80 -0.52 12.73
N TYR A 86 -16.06 -1.66 13.37
CA TYR A 86 -17.41 -2.24 13.44
C TYR A 86 -18.41 -1.35 14.17
N TYR A 87 -18.01 -0.72 15.29
CA TYR A 87 -18.88 0.15 16.09
C TYR A 87 -18.85 1.62 15.62
N ALA A 88 -18.07 1.95 14.58
CA ALA A 88 -17.95 3.33 14.13
C ALA A 88 -19.22 3.84 13.48
N HIS A 89 -19.74 4.97 13.98
CA HIS A 89 -20.86 5.73 13.44
C HIS A 89 -20.56 7.25 13.35
N SER A 90 -19.30 7.63 13.53
CA SER A 90 -18.87 9.02 13.48
C SER A 90 -17.42 9.12 13.04
N PHE A 91 -17.03 10.29 12.54
CA PHE A 91 -15.65 10.58 12.19
C PHE A 91 -14.67 10.28 13.32
N SER A 92 -15.02 10.65 14.57
CA SER A 92 -14.14 10.44 15.72
C SER A 92 -13.83 8.97 16.00
N ILE A 93 -14.80 8.05 15.80
CA ILE A 93 -14.57 6.63 16.02
C ILE A 93 -13.78 6.03 14.84
N PHE A 94 -14.01 6.46 13.60
CA PHE A 94 -13.16 6.08 12.47
C PHE A 94 -11.74 6.66 12.59
N LEU A 95 -11.59 7.84 13.19
CA LEU A 95 -10.27 8.38 13.54
C LEU A 95 -9.57 7.52 14.60
N LEU A 96 -10.29 7.07 15.63
CA LEU A 96 -9.76 6.12 16.61
C LEU A 96 -9.33 4.81 15.94
N GLU A 97 -10.14 4.27 15.02
CA GLU A 97 -9.79 3.11 14.21
C GLU A 97 -8.49 3.32 13.44
N ALA A 98 -8.35 4.47 12.78
CA ALA A 98 -7.15 4.82 12.02
C ALA A 98 -5.91 4.96 12.92
N VAL A 99 -6.04 5.58 14.10
CA VAL A 99 -4.95 5.71 15.09
C VAL A 99 -4.51 4.34 15.60
N LEU A 100 -5.46 3.48 16.00
CA LEU A 100 -5.18 2.12 16.46
C LEU A 100 -4.54 1.26 15.36
N GLY A 101 -5.05 1.39 14.14
CA GLY A 101 -4.51 0.71 12.96
C GLY A 101 -3.08 1.16 12.65
N ALA A 102 -2.80 2.46 12.66
CA ALA A 102 -1.47 3.01 12.43
C ALA A 102 -0.47 2.55 13.50
N LEU A 103 -0.86 2.58 14.79
CA LEU A 103 -0.07 2.02 15.88
C LEU A 103 0.22 0.53 15.68
N ALA A 104 -0.79 -0.25 15.30
CA ALA A 104 -0.65 -1.68 15.09
C ALA A 104 0.34 -1.99 13.94
N ILE A 105 0.11 -1.41 12.77
CA ILE A 105 0.92 -1.70 11.57
C ILE A 105 2.36 -1.23 11.77
N SER A 106 2.59 -0.07 12.38
CA SER A 106 3.94 0.40 12.69
C SER A 106 4.68 -0.52 13.66
N GLY A 107 3.96 -1.15 14.60
CA GLY A 107 4.56 -2.10 15.55
C GLY A 107 4.77 -3.50 14.97
N ILE A 108 3.97 -3.90 13.98
CA ILE A 108 4.16 -5.16 13.24
C ILE A 108 5.36 -5.01 12.30
N SER A 109 5.45 -3.87 11.61
CA SER A 109 6.48 -3.58 10.62
C SER A 109 7.88 -3.82 11.16
N GLY A 110 8.62 -4.69 10.51
CA GLY A 110 9.99 -5.07 10.89
C GLY A 110 10.08 -6.15 11.97
N CYS A 111 9.13 -6.25 12.93
CA CYS A 111 9.16 -7.28 13.96
C CYS A 111 8.77 -8.67 13.42
N ASP A 112 7.76 -8.74 12.56
CA ASP A 112 7.33 -9.96 11.86
C ASP A 112 8.43 -10.49 10.96
N SER A 113 9.01 -9.60 10.16
CA SER A 113 10.11 -9.90 9.25
C SER A 113 11.36 -10.34 10.02
N ALA A 114 11.67 -9.72 11.16
CA ALA A 114 12.79 -10.09 12.01
C ALA A 114 12.59 -11.51 12.60
N ILE A 115 11.41 -11.81 13.17
CA ILE A 115 11.12 -13.15 13.68
C ILE A 115 11.18 -14.19 12.56
N LEU A 116 10.62 -13.87 11.40
CA LEU A 116 10.61 -14.77 10.25
C LEU A 116 12.04 -15.07 9.79
N TYR A 117 12.86 -14.03 9.58
CA TYR A 117 14.25 -14.15 9.13
C TYR A 117 15.11 -14.94 10.12
N LEU A 118 15.04 -14.59 11.41
CA LEU A 118 15.84 -15.23 12.46
C LEU A 118 15.40 -16.68 12.78
N SER A 119 14.21 -17.08 12.32
CA SER A 119 13.69 -18.44 12.54
C SER A 119 14.08 -19.43 11.44
N VAL A 120 14.67 -18.97 10.32
CA VAL A 120 15.02 -19.82 9.16
C VAL A 120 16.51 -19.74 8.80
N GLU A 121 16.97 -20.58 7.87
CA GLU A 121 18.32 -20.52 7.31
C GLU A 121 18.39 -19.49 6.18
N ASN A 122 19.53 -18.81 6.04
CA ASN A 122 19.68 -17.70 5.08
C ASN A 122 19.38 -18.12 3.63
N GLU A 123 19.70 -19.35 3.26
CA GLU A 123 19.47 -19.90 1.90
C GLU A 123 17.99 -20.13 1.56
N GLU A 124 17.10 -20.18 2.57
CA GLU A 124 15.66 -20.36 2.38
C GLU A 124 14.85 -19.06 2.53
N SER A 125 15.48 -17.94 2.91
CA SER A 125 14.76 -16.71 3.27
C SER A 125 13.79 -16.23 2.18
N ASP A 126 14.23 -16.18 0.92
CA ASP A 126 13.38 -15.74 -0.19
C ASP A 126 12.11 -16.58 -0.37
N LYS A 127 12.26 -17.92 -0.23
CA LYS A 127 11.11 -18.85 -0.30
C LYS A 127 10.14 -18.65 0.87
N VAL A 128 10.68 -18.36 2.04
CA VAL A 128 9.91 -18.17 3.27
C VAL A 128 9.12 -16.86 3.20
N PHE A 129 9.74 -15.75 2.80
CA PHE A 129 9.06 -14.48 2.58
C PHE A 129 8.04 -14.56 1.44
N GLY A 130 8.39 -15.24 0.35
CA GLY A 130 7.45 -15.50 -0.75
C GLY A 130 6.19 -16.25 -0.29
N ARG A 131 6.34 -17.27 0.55
CA ARG A 131 5.20 -18.00 1.13
C ARG A 131 4.41 -17.13 2.12
N TYR A 132 5.06 -16.36 2.97
CA TYR A 132 4.41 -15.44 3.89
C TYR A 132 3.47 -14.48 3.15
N ASN A 133 3.95 -13.84 2.09
CA ASN A 133 3.15 -12.97 1.25
C ASN A 133 2.05 -13.72 0.48
N ALA A 134 2.32 -14.95 0.04
CA ALA A 134 1.32 -15.78 -0.65
C ALA A 134 0.15 -16.15 0.28
N PHE A 135 0.42 -16.43 1.56
CA PHE A 135 -0.62 -16.70 2.56
C PHE A 135 -1.50 -15.46 2.80
N ALA A 136 -0.91 -14.26 2.94
CA ALA A 136 -1.67 -13.00 3.04
C ALA A 136 -2.58 -12.78 1.83
N THR A 137 -2.02 -12.95 0.62
CA THR A 137 -2.77 -12.82 -0.63
C THR A 137 -3.89 -13.85 -0.73
N ALA A 138 -3.64 -15.10 -0.34
CA ALA A 138 -4.67 -16.14 -0.35
C ALA A 138 -5.82 -15.81 0.61
N GLY A 139 -5.52 -15.34 1.83
CA GLY A 139 -6.53 -14.86 2.77
C GLY A 139 -7.36 -13.73 2.18
N PHE A 140 -6.71 -12.73 1.59
CA PHE A 140 -7.40 -11.59 0.96
C PHE A 140 -8.30 -12.01 -0.23
N LEU A 141 -7.83 -12.89 -1.09
CA LEU A 141 -8.63 -13.40 -2.21
C LEU A 141 -9.85 -14.18 -1.73
N ILE A 142 -9.67 -15.07 -0.73
CA ILE A 142 -10.77 -15.84 -0.16
C ILE A 142 -11.81 -14.91 0.48
N SER A 143 -11.38 -13.96 1.32
CA SER A 143 -12.30 -13.02 1.97
C SER A 143 -13.01 -12.14 0.94
N SER A 144 -12.32 -11.67 -0.08
CA SER A 144 -12.91 -10.88 -1.17
C SER A 144 -14.00 -11.66 -1.92
N LEU A 145 -13.73 -12.91 -2.28
CA LEU A 145 -14.73 -13.74 -2.98
C LEU A 145 -15.94 -14.05 -2.10
N LEU A 146 -15.72 -14.41 -0.83
CA LEU A 146 -16.81 -14.71 0.12
C LEU A 146 -17.62 -13.47 0.46
N SER A 147 -17.02 -12.29 0.48
CA SER A 147 -17.70 -11.03 0.82
C SER A 147 -18.87 -10.71 -0.10
N GLY A 148 -18.80 -11.09 -1.39
CA GLY A 148 -19.89 -10.92 -2.35
C GLY A 148 -21.16 -11.74 -2.02
N PHE A 149 -21.02 -12.85 -1.28
CA PHE A 149 -22.16 -13.61 -0.75
C PHE A 149 -22.65 -13.01 0.58
N MET A 150 -21.73 -12.63 1.45
CA MET A 150 -22.02 -12.12 2.80
C MET A 150 -22.71 -10.75 2.75
N VAL A 151 -22.38 -9.88 1.80
CA VAL A 151 -22.99 -8.55 1.65
C VAL A 151 -24.50 -8.61 1.39
N LYS A 152 -24.98 -9.71 0.82
CA LYS A 152 -26.43 -9.93 0.64
C LYS A 152 -27.19 -10.05 1.97
N ILE A 153 -26.49 -10.41 3.05
CA ILE A 153 -27.06 -10.50 4.40
C ILE A 153 -26.93 -9.13 5.07
N SER A 154 -25.73 -8.63 5.25
CA SER A 154 -25.46 -7.26 5.74
C SER A 154 -24.00 -6.86 5.56
N LEU A 155 -23.75 -5.54 5.48
CA LEU A 155 -22.39 -4.99 5.53
C LEU A 155 -21.72 -5.22 6.91
N ASP A 156 -22.50 -5.24 7.99
CA ASP A 156 -22.01 -5.47 9.35
C ASP A 156 -21.45 -6.88 9.52
N LEU A 157 -22.03 -7.87 8.82
CA LEU A 157 -21.50 -9.23 8.83
C LEU A 157 -20.06 -9.30 8.30
N LEU A 158 -19.72 -8.47 7.30
CA LEU A 158 -18.37 -8.41 6.76
C LEU A 158 -17.36 -7.87 7.79
N ALA A 159 -17.74 -6.80 8.49
CA ALA A 159 -16.91 -6.22 9.53
C ALA A 159 -16.77 -7.17 10.73
N PHE A 160 -17.86 -7.82 11.14
CA PHE A 160 -17.83 -8.80 12.21
C PHE A 160 -16.98 -10.03 11.88
N ALA A 161 -17.10 -10.59 10.68
CA ALA A 161 -16.25 -11.70 10.23
C ALA A 161 -14.75 -11.34 10.22
N THR A 162 -14.43 -10.09 9.90
CA THR A 162 -13.05 -9.59 10.00
C THR A 162 -12.58 -9.56 11.47
N ILE A 163 -13.43 -9.15 12.41
CA ILE A 163 -13.07 -9.21 13.84
C ILE A 163 -12.72 -10.65 14.25
N ILE A 164 -13.51 -11.64 13.84
CA ILE A 164 -13.24 -13.06 14.15
C ILE A 164 -11.87 -13.49 13.62
N ALA A 165 -11.52 -13.11 12.38
CA ALA A 165 -10.20 -13.40 11.81
C ALA A 165 -9.07 -12.76 12.64
N TYR A 166 -9.23 -11.52 13.08
CA TYR A 166 -8.24 -10.82 13.89
C TYR A 166 -8.16 -11.31 15.35
N VAL A 167 -9.24 -11.85 15.90
CA VAL A 167 -9.19 -12.61 17.18
C VAL A 167 -8.27 -13.82 17.03
N VAL A 168 -8.38 -14.57 15.93
CA VAL A 168 -7.48 -15.70 15.65
C VAL A 168 -6.03 -15.23 15.52
N VAL A 169 -5.77 -14.13 14.81
CA VAL A 169 -4.42 -13.51 14.70
C VAL A 169 -3.85 -13.21 16.09
N PHE A 170 -4.65 -12.53 16.92
CA PHE A 170 -4.23 -12.19 18.28
C PHE A 170 -3.92 -13.43 19.13
N ILE A 171 -4.77 -14.46 19.09
CA ILE A 171 -4.52 -15.73 19.78
C ILE A 171 -3.25 -16.41 19.25
N LEU A 172 -3.06 -16.48 17.93
CA LEU A 172 -1.88 -17.10 17.33
C LEU A 172 -0.58 -16.38 17.74
N SER A 173 -0.62 -15.09 17.97
CA SER A 173 0.56 -14.31 18.39
C SER A 173 1.16 -14.76 19.71
N PHE A 174 0.37 -15.30 20.63
CA PHE A 174 0.85 -15.83 21.91
C PHE A 174 1.71 -17.11 21.75
N PHE A 175 1.53 -17.84 20.66
CA PHE A 175 2.31 -19.06 20.38
C PHE A 175 3.67 -18.77 19.72
N LEU A 176 3.93 -17.52 19.31
CA LEU A 176 5.24 -17.11 18.84
C LEU A 176 6.28 -17.26 19.96
N LYS A 177 7.49 -17.58 19.58
CA LYS A 177 8.64 -17.64 20.48
C LYS A 177 9.60 -16.51 20.18
N GLU A 178 10.15 -15.93 21.27
CA GLU A 178 11.15 -14.87 21.16
C GLU A 178 12.38 -15.35 20.39
N VAL A 179 12.92 -14.50 19.55
CA VAL A 179 14.18 -14.70 18.86
C VAL A 179 15.14 -13.57 19.24
N LYS A 180 16.38 -13.90 19.55
CA LYS A 180 17.40 -12.90 19.88
C LYS A 180 18.24 -12.64 18.65
N ASP A 181 18.33 -11.38 18.25
CA ASP A 181 19.34 -10.95 17.30
C ASP A 181 20.69 -10.83 18.03
N THR A 182 21.65 -11.66 17.61
CA THR A 182 23.03 -11.65 18.18
C THR A 182 23.93 -10.66 17.46
N LYS A 183 23.48 -10.05 16.38
CA LYS A 183 24.24 -9.07 15.58
C LYS A 183 23.73 -7.66 15.83
N HIS A 184 24.20 -7.02 16.90
CA HIS A 184 24.07 -5.57 17.06
C HIS A 184 25.00 -4.86 16.07
N GLU A 185 24.58 -4.68 14.83
CA GLU A 185 25.22 -3.67 13.96
C GLU A 185 24.84 -2.28 14.49
N LYS A 186 25.85 -1.43 14.68
CA LYS A 186 25.62 -0.01 15.04
C LYS A 186 24.74 0.62 13.98
N ARG A 187 23.47 0.87 14.32
CA ARG A 187 22.58 1.67 13.46
C ARG A 187 23.18 3.07 13.36
N GLU A 188 23.59 3.47 12.16
CA GLU A 188 23.92 4.86 11.91
C GLU A 188 22.71 5.75 12.19
N SER A 189 22.98 7.01 12.56
CA SER A 189 21.95 7.99 12.83
C SER A 189 20.98 8.10 11.63
N VAL A 190 19.69 7.88 11.88
CA VAL A 190 18.59 8.06 10.91
C VAL A 190 18.69 9.42 10.20
N TYR A 191 19.16 10.44 10.92
CA TYR A 191 19.40 11.79 10.39
C TYR A 191 20.47 11.81 9.28
N CYS A 192 21.58 11.06 9.44
CA CYS A 192 22.65 11.02 8.45
C CYS A 192 22.17 10.37 7.15
N SER A 193 21.43 9.30 7.26
CA SER A 193 20.86 8.56 6.11
C SER A 193 19.78 9.34 5.39
N PHE A 194 18.93 10.05 6.14
CA PHE A 194 17.92 10.96 5.58
C PHE A 194 18.57 12.10 4.80
N LYS A 195 19.64 12.70 5.36
CA LYS A 195 20.45 13.72 4.66
C LYS A 195 21.07 13.18 3.37
N THR A 196 21.55 11.94 3.37
CA THR A 196 22.11 11.26 2.19
C THR A 196 21.03 11.00 1.14
N ALA A 197 19.84 10.56 1.54
CA ALA A 197 18.71 10.34 0.63
C ALA A 197 18.27 11.64 -0.06
N ILE A 198 18.17 12.74 0.68
CA ILE A 198 17.80 14.07 0.14
C ILE A 198 18.89 14.65 -0.77
N SER A 199 20.15 14.32 -0.55
CA SER A 199 21.28 14.86 -1.35
C SER A 199 21.22 14.41 -2.81
N ASN A 200 20.68 13.21 -3.10
CA ASN A 200 20.51 12.74 -4.47
C ASN A 200 19.20 13.28 -5.09
N LYS A 201 19.24 14.56 -5.47
CA LYS A 201 18.08 15.29 -6.02
C LYS A 201 17.38 14.55 -7.19
N LYS A 202 18.12 13.80 -8.01
CA LYS A 202 17.54 13.08 -9.17
C LYS A 202 16.63 11.94 -8.72
N ILE A 203 17.08 11.14 -7.75
CA ILE A 203 16.29 10.04 -7.21
C ILE A 203 15.16 10.58 -6.33
N LEU A 204 15.41 11.64 -5.57
CA LEU A 204 14.39 12.29 -4.75
C LEU A 204 13.20 12.76 -5.62
N VAL A 205 13.47 13.51 -6.69
CA VAL A 205 12.41 13.95 -7.63
C VAL A 205 11.69 12.74 -8.25
N PHE A 206 12.42 11.70 -8.63
CA PHE A 206 11.83 10.47 -9.17
C PHE A 206 10.90 9.79 -8.15
N VAL A 207 11.32 9.69 -6.89
CA VAL A 207 10.50 9.12 -5.80
C VAL A 207 9.24 9.97 -5.59
N ILE A 208 9.36 11.30 -5.56
CA ILE A 208 8.22 12.21 -5.40
C ILE A 208 7.20 12.03 -6.54
N LEU A 209 7.66 12.02 -7.79
CA LEU A 209 6.77 11.86 -8.94
C LEU A 209 6.04 10.52 -8.92
N LEU A 210 6.73 9.44 -8.56
CA LEU A 210 6.11 8.12 -8.47
C LEU A 210 5.21 7.97 -7.24
N ALA A 211 5.49 8.66 -6.13
CA ALA A 211 4.60 8.69 -4.98
C ALA A 211 3.26 9.34 -5.33
N ILE A 212 3.26 10.44 -6.11
CA ILE A 212 2.02 11.08 -6.59
C ILE A 212 1.20 10.09 -7.46
N ILE A 213 1.84 9.43 -8.44
CA ILE A 213 1.17 8.45 -9.30
C ILE A 213 0.66 7.26 -8.49
N GLY A 214 1.48 6.77 -7.56
CA GLY A 214 1.10 5.66 -6.68
C GLY A 214 -0.13 6.01 -5.84
N GLU A 215 -0.13 7.19 -5.22
CA GLU A 215 -1.23 7.61 -4.38
C GLU A 215 -2.52 7.86 -5.15
N THR A 216 -2.45 8.51 -6.32
CA THR A 216 -3.65 8.71 -7.16
C THR A 216 -4.22 7.39 -7.67
N THR A 217 -3.37 6.41 -8.00
CA THR A 217 -3.80 5.05 -8.37
C THR A 217 -4.42 4.33 -7.18
N HIS A 218 -3.76 4.35 -6.02
CA HIS A 218 -4.27 3.78 -4.78
C HIS A 218 -5.63 4.37 -4.39
N SER A 219 -5.77 5.70 -4.45
CA SER A 219 -7.01 6.41 -4.17
C SER A 219 -8.18 5.95 -5.06
N VAL A 220 -7.94 5.70 -6.35
CA VAL A 220 -8.97 5.15 -7.25
C VAL A 220 -9.24 3.69 -6.95
N CYS A 221 -8.20 2.87 -6.86
CA CYS A 221 -8.33 1.41 -6.78
C CYS A 221 -8.83 0.92 -5.40
N VAL A 222 -8.68 1.71 -4.34
CA VAL A 222 -9.07 1.34 -2.97
C VAL A 222 -10.29 2.12 -2.48
N PHE A 223 -10.34 3.43 -2.71
CA PHE A 223 -11.39 4.28 -2.13
C PHE A 223 -12.49 4.64 -3.13
N LEU A 224 -12.16 4.95 -4.37
CA LEU A 224 -13.14 5.39 -5.37
C LEU A 224 -13.72 4.26 -6.22
N ASN A 225 -13.09 3.08 -6.27
CA ASN A 225 -13.59 1.95 -7.05
C ASN A 225 -15.04 1.61 -6.71
N GLN A 226 -15.37 1.54 -5.42
CA GLN A 226 -16.71 1.18 -4.95
C GLN A 226 -17.78 2.22 -5.33
N PRO A 227 -17.62 3.53 -5.05
CA PRO A 227 -18.53 4.56 -5.55
C PRO A 227 -18.63 4.60 -7.07
N LEU A 228 -17.53 4.37 -7.80
CA LEU A 228 -17.52 4.29 -9.26
C LEU A 228 -18.30 3.08 -9.79
N TYR A 229 -18.21 1.94 -9.11
CA TYR A 229 -18.99 0.76 -9.44
C TYR A 229 -20.50 1.04 -9.28
N ILE A 230 -20.91 1.66 -8.17
CA ILE A 230 -22.30 2.06 -7.95
C ILE A 230 -22.76 3.05 -9.02
N LYS A 231 -21.97 4.10 -9.31
CA LYS A 231 -22.26 5.08 -10.36
C LYS A 231 -22.50 4.42 -11.73
N SER A 232 -21.78 3.33 -12.00
CA SER A 232 -21.84 2.60 -13.27
C SER A 232 -22.90 1.48 -13.28
N GLY A 233 -23.71 1.35 -12.23
CA GLY A 233 -24.78 0.36 -12.14
C GLY A 233 -24.33 -1.08 -11.84
N ILE A 234 -23.15 -1.24 -11.26
CA ILE A 234 -22.64 -2.56 -10.85
C ILE A 234 -23.26 -2.94 -9.50
N ASP A 235 -23.88 -4.12 -9.44
CA ASP A 235 -24.45 -4.66 -8.21
C ASP A 235 -23.34 -4.96 -7.19
N MET A 236 -23.56 -4.60 -5.93
CA MET A 236 -22.62 -4.76 -4.83
C MET A 236 -22.12 -6.21 -4.66
N LYS A 237 -22.94 -7.22 -4.98
CA LYS A 237 -22.53 -8.64 -4.92
C LYS A 237 -21.26 -8.96 -5.74
N TRP A 238 -20.96 -8.16 -6.74
CA TRP A 238 -19.77 -8.33 -7.59
C TRP A 238 -18.51 -7.66 -7.07
N PHE A 239 -18.60 -6.75 -6.08
CA PHE A 239 -17.46 -5.97 -5.61
C PHE A 239 -16.32 -6.85 -5.11
N GLY A 240 -16.63 -7.91 -4.37
CA GLY A 240 -15.62 -8.86 -3.90
C GLY A 240 -14.91 -9.59 -5.04
N VAL A 241 -15.67 -10.03 -6.06
CA VAL A 241 -15.11 -10.66 -7.27
C VAL A 241 -14.24 -9.68 -8.04
N LEU A 242 -14.69 -8.42 -8.21
CA LEU A 242 -13.91 -7.38 -8.90
C LEU A 242 -12.64 -7.04 -8.16
N THR A 243 -12.68 -6.97 -6.82
CA THR A 243 -11.48 -6.75 -5.99
C THR A 243 -10.49 -7.91 -6.13
N ALA A 244 -10.97 -9.15 -6.11
CA ALA A 244 -10.11 -10.31 -6.36
C ALA A 244 -9.53 -10.28 -7.78
N PHE A 245 -10.32 -9.89 -8.78
CA PHE A 245 -9.88 -9.78 -10.17
C PHE A 245 -8.85 -8.66 -10.37
N MET A 246 -8.96 -7.53 -9.65
CA MET A 246 -7.95 -6.47 -9.66
C MET A 246 -6.58 -6.99 -9.20
N GLN A 247 -6.52 -7.87 -8.22
CA GLN A 247 -5.25 -8.49 -7.81
C GLN A 247 -4.59 -9.30 -8.95
N ILE A 248 -5.38 -9.85 -9.87
CA ILE A 248 -4.85 -10.54 -11.05
C ILE A 248 -4.10 -9.57 -11.97
N SER A 249 -4.55 -8.32 -12.10
CA SER A 249 -3.85 -7.32 -12.92
C SER A 249 -2.42 -7.06 -12.46
N THR A 250 -2.14 -7.22 -11.16
CA THR A 250 -0.80 -7.02 -10.60
C THR A 250 0.19 -8.10 -11.02
N PHE A 251 -0.27 -9.29 -11.44
CA PHE A 251 0.62 -10.34 -11.96
C PHE A 251 1.39 -9.95 -13.22
N ILE A 252 0.95 -8.90 -13.93
CA ILE A 252 1.72 -8.33 -15.05
C ILE A 252 3.11 -7.85 -14.59
N ALA A 253 3.26 -7.49 -13.32
CA ALA A 253 4.54 -7.10 -12.72
C ALA A 253 5.61 -8.20 -12.83
N VAL A 254 5.23 -9.47 -12.84
CA VAL A 254 6.16 -10.60 -13.04
C VAL A 254 6.85 -10.48 -14.40
N ARG A 255 6.19 -9.92 -15.40
CA ARG A 255 6.74 -9.73 -16.75
C ARG A 255 7.44 -8.36 -16.92
N ALA A 256 7.51 -7.53 -15.90
CA ALA A 256 8.08 -6.18 -15.96
C ALA A 256 9.53 -6.18 -16.49
N HIS A 257 10.35 -7.15 -16.07
CA HIS A 257 11.73 -7.31 -16.57
C HIS A 257 11.75 -7.53 -18.09
N ASN A 258 10.95 -8.45 -18.61
CA ASN A 258 10.87 -8.75 -20.04
C ASN A 258 10.35 -7.53 -20.84
N ILE A 259 9.35 -6.83 -20.31
CA ILE A 259 8.82 -5.60 -20.91
C ILE A 259 9.90 -4.52 -20.92
N LYS A 260 10.63 -4.33 -19.80
CA LYS A 260 11.77 -3.40 -19.70
C LYS A 260 12.81 -3.66 -20.78
N ASN A 261 13.18 -4.92 -21.01
CA ASN A 261 14.19 -5.29 -21.99
C ASN A 261 13.75 -5.01 -23.44
N LYS A 262 12.44 -5.14 -23.74
CA LYS A 262 11.89 -4.92 -25.07
C LYS A 262 11.72 -3.44 -25.43
N ILE A 263 11.17 -2.64 -24.53
CA ILE A 263 10.78 -1.26 -24.83
C ILE A 263 11.60 -0.20 -24.09
N GLY A 264 12.35 -0.60 -23.07
CA GLY A 264 13.24 0.26 -22.29
C GLY A 264 12.52 0.99 -21.14
N THR A 265 13.25 1.21 -20.05
CA THR A 265 12.75 1.79 -18.81
C THR A 265 11.95 3.09 -18.99
N LYS A 266 12.47 4.02 -19.80
CA LYS A 266 11.83 5.33 -20.00
C LYS A 266 10.46 5.22 -20.67
N LYS A 267 10.36 4.39 -21.71
CA LYS A 267 9.09 4.19 -22.42
C LYS A 267 8.05 3.54 -21.54
N ILE A 268 8.45 2.60 -20.64
CA ILE A 268 7.52 2.02 -19.67
C ILE A 268 6.87 3.09 -18.82
N TYR A 269 7.65 3.99 -18.20
CA TYR A 269 7.08 5.04 -17.35
C TYR A 269 6.16 5.98 -18.14
N ILE A 270 6.56 6.40 -19.35
CA ILE A 270 5.74 7.26 -20.19
C ILE A 270 4.42 6.57 -20.56
N ILE A 271 4.48 5.30 -20.97
CA ILE A 271 3.29 4.53 -21.35
C ILE A 271 2.41 4.28 -20.13
N SER A 272 2.98 3.79 -19.02
CA SER A 272 2.20 3.49 -17.81
C SER A 272 1.52 4.73 -17.24
N ILE A 273 2.24 5.84 -17.11
CA ILE A 273 1.66 7.09 -16.59
C ILE A 273 0.67 7.69 -17.58
N GLY A 274 0.91 7.56 -18.89
CA GLY A 274 -0.05 7.94 -19.93
C GLY A 274 -1.34 7.12 -19.84
N VAL A 275 -1.24 5.80 -19.62
CA VAL A 275 -2.41 4.92 -19.38
C VAL A 275 -3.15 5.35 -18.12
N ILE A 276 -2.44 5.58 -17.00
CA ILE A 276 -3.06 6.02 -15.74
C ILE A 276 -3.79 7.37 -15.93
N LEU A 277 -3.20 8.31 -16.66
CA LEU A 277 -3.82 9.60 -16.95
C LEU A 277 -5.09 9.42 -17.79
N ILE A 278 -5.02 8.65 -18.87
CA ILE A 278 -6.16 8.41 -19.78
C ILE A 278 -7.28 7.67 -19.04
N THR A 279 -6.96 6.68 -18.23
CA THR A 279 -7.95 5.93 -17.46
C THR A 279 -8.62 6.81 -16.40
N ASN A 280 -7.87 7.69 -15.72
CA ASN A 280 -8.45 8.66 -14.79
C ASN A 280 -9.42 9.64 -15.48
N ILE A 281 -9.06 10.16 -16.66
CA ILE A 281 -9.95 10.99 -17.47
C ILE A 281 -11.20 10.20 -17.87
N GLY A 282 -11.02 8.96 -18.32
CA GLY A 282 -12.11 8.07 -18.71
C GLY A 282 -13.11 7.80 -17.58
N LEU A 283 -12.60 7.65 -16.34
CA LEU A 283 -13.46 7.41 -15.15
C LEU A 283 -14.36 8.60 -14.80
N ILE A 284 -13.97 9.83 -15.12
CA ILE A 284 -14.84 11.01 -14.95
C ILE A 284 -16.14 10.85 -15.74
N PHE A 285 -16.03 10.37 -16.98
CA PHE A 285 -17.13 10.25 -17.91
C PHE A 285 -17.77 8.85 -17.94
N SER A 286 -17.19 7.88 -17.26
CA SER A 286 -17.69 6.51 -17.29
C SER A 286 -18.98 6.36 -16.48
N HIS A 287 -20.01 5.83 -17.16
CA HIS A 287 -21.30 5.43 -16.60
C HIS A 287 -21.65 3.98 -16.99
N VAL A 288 -20.74 3.28 -17.64
CA VAL A 288 -20.96 1.94 -18.18
C VAL A 288 -20.12 0.93 -17.42
N SER A 289 -20.74 -0.10 -16.88
CA SER A 289 -20.12 -1.07 -15.96
C SER A 289 -18.83 -1.67 -16.49
N TYR A 290 -18.83 -2.24 -17.70
CA TYR A 290 -17.65 -2.89 -18.27
C TYR A 290 -16.52 -1.91 -18.59
N ILE A 291 -16.86 -0.65 -18.97
CA ILE A 291 -15.84 0.39 -19.20
C ILE A 291 -15.17 0.78 -17.88
N THR A 292 -15.95 1.02 -16.83
CA THR A 292 -15.42 1.36 -15.50
C THR A 292 -14.48 0.27 -14.98
N ILE A 293 -14.88 -1.00 -15.08
CA ILE A 293 -14.06 -2.14 -14.67
C ILE A 293 -12.77 -2.18 -15.48
N LEU A 294 -12.85 -2.05 -16.80
CA LEU A 294 -11.68 -2.07 -17.69
C LEU A 294 -10.70 -0.94 -17.37
N LEU A 295 -11.20 0.29 -17.15
CA LEU A 295 -10.36 1.45 -16.84
C LEU A 295 -9.61 1.27 -15.51
N ILE A 296 -10.28 0.80 -14.46
CA ILE A 296 -9.64 0.55 -13.15
C ILE A 296 -8.62 -0.59 -13.28
N PHE A 297 -8.95 -1.66 -13.98
CA PHE A 297 -8.05 -2.79 -14.22
C PHE A 297 -6.78 -2.39 -14.99
N LEU A 298 -6.94 -1.57 -16.05
CA LEU A 298 -5.81 -1.05 -16.81
C LEU A 298 -4.94 -0.11 -15.99
N MET A 299 -5.54 0.73 -15.14
CA MET A 299 -4.84 1.62 -14.23
C MET A 299 -3.94 0.85 -13.26
N GLU A 300 -4.51 -0.14 -12.56
CA GLU A 300 -3.78 -0.98 -11.61
C GLU A 300 -2.65 -1.76 -12.29
N GLY A 301 -2.92 -2.39 -13.43
CA GLY A 301 -1.91 -3.11 -14.21
C GLY A 301 -0.78 -2.22 -14.70
N ALA A 302 -1.10 -1.01 -15.18
CA ALA A 302 -0.09 -0.04 -15.63
C ALA A 302 0.82 0.41 -14.46
N PHE A 303 0.26 0.61 -13.27
CA PHE A 303 1.03 0.94 -12.09
C PHE A 303 1.88 -0.25 -11.63
N ALA A 304 1.31 -1.44 -11.57
CA ALA A 304 1.99 -2.66 -11.11
C ALA A 304 3.28 -2.96 -11.90
N VAL A 305 3.29 -2.73 -13.21
CA VAL A 305 4.50 -2.90 -14.04
C VAL A 305 5.64 -1.98 -13.60
N THR A 306 5.34 -0.79 -13.08
CA THR A 306 6.36 0.19 -12.68
C THR A 306 7.05 -0.16 -11.37
N GLN A 307 6.39 -0.90 -10.47
CA GLN A 307 6.85 -1.17 -9.10
C GLN A 307 8.21 -1.88 -9.04
N PRO A 308 8.41 -3.08 -9.63
CA PRO A 308 9.69 -3.78 -9.55
C PRO A 308 10.83 -3.00 -10.23
N ILE A 309 10.52 -2.24 -11.28
CA ILE A 309 11.50 -1.39 -11.96
C ILE A 309 11.92 -0.22 -11.07
N THR A 310 10.96 0.37 -10.34
CA THR A 310 11.20 1.46 -9.38
C THR A 310 12.10 1.00 -8.24
N GLU A 311 11.80 -0.17 -7.66
CA GLU A 311 12.62 -0.74 -6.59
C GLU A 311 14.05 -1.02 -7.06
N THR A 312 14.22 -1.56 -8.27
CA THR A 312 15.53 -1.76 -8.88
C THR A 312 16.29 -0.43 -9.02
N ILE A 313 15.66 0.62 -9.56
CA ILE A 313 16.30 1.94 -9.75
C ILE A 313 16.71 2.56 -8.41
N LYS A 314 15.84 2.50 -7.40
CA LYS A 314 16.15 2.98 -6.04
C LYS A 314 17.37 2.24 -5.48
N ASN A 315 17.38 0.91 -5.56
CA ASN A 315 18.48 0.08 -5.07
C ASN A 315 19.80 0.32 -5.80
N GLU A 316 19.78 0.43 -7.13
CA GLU A 316 20.98 0.71 -7.95
C GLU A 316 21.55 2.12 -7.71
N SER A 317 20.72 3.05 -7.26
CA SER A 317 21.15 4.43 -6.98
C SER A 317 21.98 4.56 -5.68
N ILE A 318 21.95 3.55 -4.81
CA ILE A 318 22.59 3.56 -3.50
C ILE A 318 23.92 2.82 -3.56
N LYS A 319 25.01 3.58 -3.36
CA LYS A 319 26.40 3.06 -3.38
C LYS A 319 26.97 2.78 -1.98
N SER A 320 26.25 3.16 -0.91
CA SER A 320 26.71 3.03 0.46
C SER A 320 26.30 1.71 1.12
N GLN A 321 26.97 1.36 2.23
CA GLN A 321 26.61 0.19 3.05
C GLN A 321 25.25 0.35 3.77
N ASN A 322 24.75 1.60 3.93
CA ASN A 322 23.51 1.94 4.64
C ASN A 322 22.27 1.88 3.74
N ARG A 323 22.22 0.91 2.83
CA ARG A 323 21.15 0.77 1.83
C ARG A 323 19.76 0.75 2.45
N ALA A 324 19.55 -0.05 3.49
CA ALA A 324 18.24 -0.19 4.15
C ALA A 324 17.72 1.16 4.69
N THR A 325 18.59 1.92 5.36
CA THR A 325 18.21 3.22 5.96
C THR A 325 17.92 4.28 4.89
N ILE A 326 18.63 4.27 3.76
CA ILE A 326 18.37 5.17 2.64
C ILE A 326 17.04 4.82 1.95
N LEU A 327 16.76 3.53 1.76
CA LEU A 327 15.47 3.07 1.21
C LEU A 327 14.30 3.44 2.13
N SER A 328 14.46 3.29 3.45
CA SER A 328 13.47 3.76 4.43
C SER A 328 13.26 5.27 4.35
N SER A 329 14.34 6.05 4.14
CA SER A 329 14.22 7.51 3.95
C SER A 329 13.43 7.87 2.67
N TYR A 330 13.59 7.11 1.58
CA TYR A 330 12.76 7.29 0.38
C TYR A 330 11.30 6.92 0.62
N ALA A 331 11.04 5.87 1.40
CA ALA A 331 9.68 5.50 1.80
C ALA A 331 9.03 6.59 2.66
N MET A 332 9.77 7.19 3.61
CA MET A 332 9.28 8.34 4.40
C MET A 332 8.89 9.52 3.51
N VAL A 333 9.73 9.88 2.52
CA VAL A 333 9.40 10.94 1.56
C VAL A 333 8.13 10.58 0.77
N ALA A 334 8.01 9.33 0.30
CA ALA A 334 6.82 8.89 -0.41
C ALA A 334 5.57 9.00 0.46
N ASN A 335 5.63 8.59 1.73
CA ASN A 335 4.53 8.68 2.67
C ASN A 335 4.09 10.13 2.94
N VAL A 336 5.04 11.07 3.06
CA VAL A 336 4.72 12.51 3.18
C VAL A 336 3.97 12.99 1.94
N ILE A 337 4.43 12.63 0.75
CA ILE A 337 3.76 12.99 -0.51
C ILE A 337 2.38 12.36 -0.60
N SER A 338 2.22 11.08 -0.23
CA SER A 338 0.92 10.40 -0.17
C SER A 338 -0.06 11.12 0.76
N ALA A 339 0.39 11.47 1.97
CA ALA A 339 -0.44 12.21 2.92
C ALA A 339 -0.87 13.58 2.37
N LEU A 340 0.03 14.32 1.71
CA LEU A 340 -0.30 15.60 1.08
C LEU A 340 -1.29 15.42 -0.08
N CYS A 341 -1.11 14.40 -0.92
CA CYS A 341 -2.04 14.07 -2.01
C CYS A 341 -3.43 13.77 -1.45
N ASN A 342 -3.54 12.92 -0.43
CA ASN A 342 -4.82 12.59 0.20
C ASN A 342 -5.48 13.82 0.83
N GLY A 343 -4.70 14.71 1.46
CA GLY A 343 -5.21 15.99 1.97
C GLY A 343 -5.81 16.87 0.87
N ILE A 344 -5.12 16.99 -0.28
CA ILE A 344 -5.61 17.76 -1.43
C ILE A 344 -6.86 17.11 -2.05
N ILE A 345 -6.84 15.80 -2.22
CA ILE A 345 -7.98 15.01 -2.74
C ILE A 345 -9.18 15.12 -1.80
N SER A 346 -8.97 15.09 -0.47
CA SER A 346 -10.02 15.30 0.53
C SER A 346 -10.74 16.63 0.33
N ILE A 347 -10.00 17.73 0.13
CA ILE A 347 -10.59 19.06 -0.11
C ILE A 347 -11.48 19.05 -1.37
N ALA A 348 -11.02 18.43 -2.46
CA ALA A 348 -11.80 18.32 -3.68
C ALA A 348 -13.02 17.39 -3.51
N ALA A 349 -12.86 16.31 -2.76
CA ALA A 349 -13.92 15.33 -2.50
C ALA A 349 -15.09 15.91 -1.67
N LYS A 350 -14.88 17.02 -0.93
CA LYS A 350 -15.97 17.76 -0.27
C LYS A 350 -17.00 18.28 -1.27
N GLN A 351 -16.57 18.61 -2.48
CA GLN A 351 -17.49 19.11 -3.51
C GLN A 351 -18.17 17.95 -4.23
N SER A 352 -17.40 16.98 -4.71
CA SER A 352 -17.92 15.80 -5.39
C SER A 352 -16.82 14.77 -5.64
N MET A 353 -17.21 13.51 -5.91
CA MET A 353 -16.31 12.48 -6.43
C MET A 353 -15.65 12.91 -7.76
N THR A 354 -16.39 13.61 -8.61
CA THR A 354 -15.87 14.13 -9.89
C THR A 354 -14.75 15.15 -9.66
N SER A 355 -14.90 16.05 -8.68
CA SER A 355 -13.85 17.02 -8.32
C SER A 355 -12.59 16.32 -7.80
N ALA A 356 -12.74 15.24 -7.02
CA ALA A 356 -11.61 14.41 -6.58
C ALA A 356 -10.88 13.78 -7.78
N LEU A 357 -11.60 13.20 -8.75
CA LEU A 357 -11.00 12.65 -9.96
C LEU A 357 -10.30 13.72 -10.80
N ILE A 358 -10.87 14.93 -10.92
CA ILE A 358 -10.24 16.05 -11.66
C ILE A 358 -8.90 16.43 -11.02
N ILE A 359 -8.82 16.54 -9.69
CA ILE A 359 -7.56 16.82 -8.99
C ILE A 359 -6.53 15.70 -9.27
N MET A 360 -6.93 14.43 -9.25
CA MET A 360 -6.04 13.33 -9.59
C MET A 360 -5.55 13.41 -11.04
N VAL A 361 -6.43 13.79 -11.98
CA VAL A 361 -6.03 14.04 -13.40
C VAL A 361 -5.01 15.15 -13.48
N ILE A 362 -5.21 16.27 -12.76
CA ILE A 362 -4.27 17.41 -12.76
C ILE A 362 -2.91 16.95 -12.20
N LEU A 363 -2.89 16.24 -11.07
CA LEU A 363 -1.66 15.72 -10.46
C LEU A 363 -0.92 14.78 -11.43
N ASN A 364 -1.63 13.83 -12.03
CA ASN A 364 -1.06 12.88 -12.99
C ASN A 364 -0.56 13.57 -14.26
N PHE A 365 -1.28 14.60 -14.75
CA PHE A 365 -0.87 15.39 -15.90
C PHE A 365 0.42 16.18 -15.63
N ILE A 366 0.55 16.80 -14.46
CA ILE A 366 1.78 17.49 -14.05
C ILE A 366 2.95 16.51 -14.04
N VAL A 367 2.79 15.33 -13.44
CA VAL A 367 3.84 14.29 -13.41
C VAL A 367 4.20 13.84 -14.83
N PHE A 368 3.19 13.59 -15.67
CA PHE A 368 3.40 13.18 -17.05
C PHE A 368 4.20 14.21 -17.85
N MET A 369 3.85 15.49 -17.74
CA MET A 369 4.56 16.59 -18.40
C MET A 369 6.00 16.73 -17.89
N LEU A 370 6.23 16.66 -16.59
CA LEU A 370 7.58 16.72 -16.02
C LEU A 370 8.47 15.58 -16.52
N LEU A 371 7.94 14.37 -16.66
CA LEU A 371 8.68 13.23 -17.22
C LEU A 371 8.98 13.40 -18.71
N LEU A 372 8.06 13.97 -19.49
CA LEU A 372 8.29 14.27 -20.90
C LEU A 372 9.39 15.32 -21.07
N ILE A 373 9.33 16.42 -20.33
CA ILE A 373 10.33 17.49 -20.34
C ILE A 373 11.71 16.94 -19.97
N TRP A 374 11.80 16.14 -18.90
CA TRP A 374 13.05 15.50 -18.49
C TRP A 374 13.64 14.61 -19.60
N ASN A 375 12.78 13.91 -20.34
CA ASN A 375 13.21 13.03 -21.42
C ASN A 375 13.73 13.81 -22.63
N ILE A 376 13.08 14.92 -22.98
CA ILE A 376 13.47 15.81 -24.08
C ILE A 376 14.82 16.47 -23.76
N TYR A 377 15.00 16.98 -22.54
CA TYR A 377 16.23 17.63 -22.09
C TYR A 377 17.44 16.69 -22.17
N LYS A 378 17.30 15.43 -21.72
CA LYS A 378 18.38 14.42 -21.84
C LYS A 378 18.73 14.07 -23.29
N LYS A 379 17.77 14.05 -24.21
CA LYS A 379 18.04 13.81 -25.64
C LYS A 379 18.83 14.97 -26.26
N ARG A 380 18.50 16.21 -25.89
CA ARG A 380 19.14 17.41 -26.42
C ARG A 380 20.61 17.50 -26.01
N ILE A 381 20.91 17.28 -24.71
CA ILE A 381 22.29 17.24 -24.21
C ILE A 381 23.11 16.13 -24.89
N LYS A 382 22.54 14.93 -25.09
CA LYS A 382 23.24 13.84 -25.77
C LYS A 382 23.52 14.18 -27.25
N HIS A 383 22.65 14.93 -27.90
CA HIS A 383 22.83 15.36 -29.30
C HIS A 383 23.87 16.49 -29.42
N GLU A 384 23.95 17.39 -28.45
CA GLU A 384 24.95 18.45 -28.40
C GLU A 384 26.36 17.90 -28.11
N ILE A 385 26.46 16.89 -27.21
CA ILE A 385 27.75 16.22 -26.93
C ILE A 385 28.26 15.37 -28.10
N LEU A 386 27.39 14.89 -28.98
CA LEU A 386 27.76 14.11 -30.16
C LEU A 386 28.06 15.00 -31.38
N LYS A 387 27.79 16.30 -31.30
CA LYS A 387 28.11 17.29 -32.37
C LYS A 387 29.39 18.07 -32.11
N ASN A 388 29.92 18.02 -30.89
CA ASN A 388 31.25 18.54 -30.52
C ASN A 388 32.25 17.38 -30.35
#